data_d58f997ffc4ebb97fe103099e7394271
#
_entry.id   d58f997ffc4ebb97fe103099e7394271
#
_cell.length_a   1.000
_cell.length_b   1.000
_cell.length_c   1.000
_cell.angle_alpha   90.00
_cell.angle_beta   90.00
_cell.angle_gamma   90.00
#
_symmetry.space_group_name_H-M   'P 1'
#
loop_
_entity.id
_entity.type
_entity.pdbx_description
1 polymer ?
#
loop_
_entity_poly.entity_id
_entity_poly.type
_entity_poly.pdbx_seq_one_letter_code
_entity_poly.pdbx_strand_id
1 'polypeptide(L)'
;MSKQKRKLALALAVVLSVNLLLISLVTSVEAASYKKGSSGAVVTQIQTKLKAWGYYTGAVDGIFGSGTEQAVRKFQSANGLTVDGKVGTQTLTALGIQASASSGGTTGGSSSADVNLLARLISAEARGEPYSGQVAVGAVVLNRIKHPSFPNTLSGVIYQSGAFSCIDDGQFNEPVAESAYRAARDALNGADPSGGAIYYFNPATATSKWIWSRPLIVTIGKHRFCS
;
A
#
# COMPACT_ATOMS: atom_id res chain seq x y z
N MET A 1 44.10 -48.57 -0.57
CA MET A 1 43.35 -47.61 -1.40
C MET A 1 44.32 -46.84 -2.26
N SER A 2 44.20 -46.85 -3.59
CA SER A 2 45.15 -46.21 -4.50
C SER A 2 45.13 -44.66 -4.31
N LYS A 3 46.26 -43.99 -4.58
CA LYS A 3 46.40 -42.51 -4.50
C LYS A 3 45.28 -41.80 -5.30
N GLN A 4 44.81 -42.42 -6.39
CA GLN A 4 43.76 -41.89 -7.23
C GLN A 4 42.38 -41.94 -6.53
N LYS A 5 42.07 -43.02 -5.81
CA LYS A 5 40.81 -43.13 -5.04
C LYS A 5 40.74 -42.13 -3.87
N ARG A 6 41.89 -41.82 -3.25
CA ARG A 6 41.99 -40.76 -2.20
C ARG A 6 41.75 -39.38 -2.77
N LYS A 7 42.30 -39.03 -3.97
CA LYS A 7 42.08 -37.75 -4.63
C LYS A 7 40.61 -37.55 -5.04
N LEU A 8 39.98 -38.64 -5.54
CA LEU A 8 38.58 -38.61 -5.94
C LEU A 8 37.64 -38.43 -4.71
N ALA A 9 37.95 -39.12 -3.60
CA ALA A 9 37.20 -38.98 -2.36
C ALA A 9 37.33 -37.57 -1.75
N LEU A 10 38.53 -36.98 -1.83
CA LEU A 10 38.75 -35.60 -1.35
C LEU A 10 38.01 -34.56 -2.22
N ALA A 11 38.03 -34.75 -3.55
CA ALA A 11 37.31 -33.89 -4.48
C ALA A 11 35.78 -33.95 -4.26
N LEU A 12 35.24 -35.18 -4.04
CA LEU A 12 33.82 -35.38 -3.74
C LEU A 12 33.41 -34.72 -2.39
N ALA A 13 34.27 -34.82 -1.37
CA ALA A 13 34.05 -34.22 -0.07
C ALA A 13 34.03 -32.66 -0.14
N VAL A 14 34.93 -32.09 -0.97
CA VAL A 14 34.97 -30.63 -1.19
C VAL A 14 33.74 -30.15 -1.95
N VAL A 15 33.29 -30.88 -2.97
CA VAL A 15 32.06 -30.54 -3.72
C VAL A 15 30.82 -30.65 -2.82
N LEU A 16 30.74 -31.68 -1.97
CA LEU A 16 29.67 -31.83 -1.00
C LEU A 16 29.66 -30.72 0.06
N SER A 17 30.83 -30.32 0.57
CA SER A 17 30.96 -29.24 1.57
C SER A 17 30.60 -27.85 0.97
N VAL A 18 30.99 -27.59 -0.29
CA VAL A 18 30.64 -26.35 -0.99
C VAL A 18 29.12 -26.29 -1.28
N ASN A 19 28.50 -27.41 -1.67
CA ASN A 19 27.04 -27.45 -1.81
C ASN A 19 26.31 -27.29 -0.49
N LEU A 20 26.82 -27.84 0.62
CA LEU A 20 26.22 -27.67 1.95
C LEU A 20 26.38 -26.21 2.43
N LEU A 21 27.47 -25.54 2.10
CA LEU A 21 27.71 -24.13 2.41
C LEU A 21 26.82 -23.20 1.58
N LEU A 22 26.53 -23.54 0.32
CA LEU A 22 25.62 -22.80 -0.54
C LEU A 22 24.14 -22.94 -0.11
N ILE A 23 23.76 -24.06 0.51
CA ILE A 23 22.42 -24.27 1.04
C ILE A 23 22.21 -23.48 2.35
N SER A 24 23.26 -23.17 3.10
CA SER A 24 23.17 -22.36 4.33
C SER A 24 23.09 -20.84 4.11
N LEU A 25 23.20 -20.37 2.88
CA LEU A 25 22.96 -18.98 2.46
C LEU A 25 21.54 -18.76 1.93
N VAL A 26 20.59 -19.60 2.31
CA VAL A 26 19.18 -19.20 2.28
C VAL A 26 19.03 -18.14 3.38
N THR A 27 19.30 -16.88 3.05
CA THR A 27 18.83 -15.75 3.83
C THR A 27 17.35 -15.99 4.04
N SER A 28 16.96 -16.21 5.29
CA SER A 28 15.57 -16.19 5.68
C SER A 28 15.07 -14.80 5.27
N VAL A 29 14.41 -14.71 4.13
CA VAL A 29 13.59 -13.55 3.82
C VAL A 29 12.54 -13.55 4.93
N GLU A 30 12.72 -12.68 5.90
CA GLU A 30 11.76 -12.50 6.97
C GLU A 30 10.46 -12.13 6.29
N ALA A 31 9.55 -13.08 6.20
CA ALA A 31 8.28 -12.92 5.51
C ALA A 31 7.55 -11.75 6.17
N ALA A 32 7.16 -10.75 5.37
CA ALA A 32 6.43 -9.59 5.86
C ALA A 32 5.29 -10.04 6.79
N SER A 33 5.34 -9.61 8.04
CA SER A 33 4.39 -9.98 9.08
C SER A 33 3.67 -8.73 9.55
N TYR A 34 2.33 -8.71 9.40
CA TYR A 34 1.49 -7.62 9.88
C TYR A 34 0.96 -7.97 11.27
N LYS A 35 1.10 -7.05 12.21
CA LYS A 35 0.75 -7.23 13.62
C LYS A 35 0.27 -5.90 14.19
N LYS A 36 -0.18 -5.89 15.42
CA LYS A 36 -0.56 -4.66 16.14
C LYS A 36 0.51 -3.57 15.98
N GLY A 37 0.08 -2.39 15.52
CA GLY A 37 0.93 -1.26 15.15
C GLY A 37 1.30 -1.20 13.67
N SER A 38 1.07 -2.26 12.88
CA SER A 38 1.21 -2.19 11.41
C SER A 38 0.10 -1.33 10.82
N SER A 39 0.38 -0.66 9.71
CA SER A 39 -0.61 0.12 8.96
C SER A 39 -0.38 0.01 7.46
N GLY A 40 -1.36 0.43 6.67
CA GLY A 40 -1.23 0.53 5.22
C GLY A 40 -2.17 -0.36 4.42
N ALA A 41 -2.00 -0.36 3.10
CA ALA A 41 -2.91 -1.00 2.14
C ALA A 41 -3.15 -2.50 2.41
N VAL A 42 -2.11 -3.23 2.81
CA VAL A 42 -2.27 -4.65 3.14
C VAL A 42 -3.10 -4.84 4.40
N VAL A 43 -2.95 -3.96 5.41
CA VAL A 43 -3.80 -4.00 6.61
C VAL A 43 -5.25 -3.70 6.25
N THR A 44 -5.50 -2.74 5.35
CA THR A 44 -6.83 -2.47 4.81
C THR A 44 -7.43 -3.70 4.12
N GLN A 45 -6.64 -4.40 3.29
CA GLN A 45 -7.09 -5.64 2.64
C GLN A 45 -7.40 -6.73 3.68
N ILE A 46 -6.55 -6.89 4.70
CA ILE A 46 -6.77 -7.83 5.81
C ILE A 46 -8.08 -7.51 6.51
N GLN A 47 -8.30 -6.26 6.92
CA GLN A 47 -9.54 -5.82 7.59
C GLN A 47 -10.76 -6.04 6.69
N THR A 48 -10.67 -5.68 5.41
CA THR A 48 -11.76 -5.87 4.43
C THR A 48 -12.15 -7.33 4.31
N LYS A 49 -11.18 -8.24 4.17
CA LYS A 49 -11.43 -9.68 4.08
C LYS A 49 -12.03 -10.24 5.37
N LEU A 50 -11.44 -9.88 6.51
CA LEU A 50 -11.95 -10.31 7.82
C LEU A 50 -13.36 -9.80 8.09
N LYS A 51 -13.69 -8.58 7.64
CA LYS A 51 -15.03 -7.99 7.77
C LYS A 51 -16.02 -8.69 6.85
N ALA A 52 -15.67 -8.92 5.59
CA ALA A 52 -16.51 -9.63 4.63
C ALA A 52 -16.86 -11.06 5.10
N TRP A 53 -15.98 -11.70 5.87
CA TRP A 53 -16.19 -13.05 6.40
C TRP A 53 -16.71 -13.07 7.84
N GLY A 54 -17.08 -11.91 8.42
CA GLY A 54 -17.71 -11.80 9.74
C GLY A 54 -16.76 -11.93 10.94
N TYR A 55 -15.43 -11.96 10.72
CA TYR A 55 -14.46 -12.00 11.81
C TYR A 55 -14.14 -10.63 12.40
N TYR A 56 -14.34 -9.55 11.64
CA TYR A 56 -14.06 -8.17 12.03
C TYR A 56 -15.29 -7.29 11.94
N THR A 57 -15.59 -6.52 12.99
CA THR A 57 -16.76 -5.63 13.06
C THR A 57 -16.37 -4.14 13.14
N GLY A 58 -15.06 -3.85 13.25
CA GLY A 58 -14.56 -2.49 13.33
C GLY A 58 -14.55 -1.74 12.01
N ALA A 59 -14.04 -0.52 12.03
CA ALA A 59 -13.77 0.28 10.85
C ALA A 59 -12.60 -0.31 10.04
N VAL A 60 -12.70 -0.26 8.71
CA VAL A 60 -11.60 -0.61 7.81
C VAL A 60 -10.75 0.65 7.63
N ASP A 61 -9.86 0.90 8.58
CA ASP A 61 -9.06 2.11 8.71
C ASP A 61 -7.59 1.95 8.28
N GLY A 62 -7.21 0.72 7.90
CA GLY A 62 -5.83 0.41 7.53
C GLY A 62 -4.86 0.42 8.71
N ILE A 63 -5.34 0.46 9.96
CA ILE A 63 -4.53 0.41 11.17
C ILE A 63 -4.75 -0.92 11.88
N PHE A 64 -3.69 -1.70 12.07
CA PHE A 64 -3.76 -2.98 12.78
C PHE A 64 -3.83 -2.73 14.29
N GLY A 65 -5.02 -2.47 14.77
CA GLY A 65 -5.32 -2.29 16.18
C GLY A 65 -5.62 -3.61 16.90
N SER A 66 -6.03 -3.50 18.18
CA SER A 66 -6.43 -4.67 18.98
C SER A 66 -7.66 -5.39 18.41
N GLY A 67 -8.61 -4.67 17.83
CA GLY A 67 -9.77 -5.25 17.15
C GLY A 67 -9.37 -6.10 15.94
N THR A 68 -8.43 -5.61 15.13
CA THR A 68 -7.89 -6.35 13.99
C THR A 68 -7.13 -7.60 14.45
N GLU A 69 -6.32 -7.48 15.51
CA GLU A 69 -5.60 -8.63 16.09
C GLU A 69 -6.56 -9.73 16.56
N GLN A 70 -7.62 -9.35 17.27
CA GLN A 70 -8.64 -10.31 17.72
C GLN A 70 -9.34 -11.01 16.56
N ALA A 71 -9.67 -10.25 15.50
CA ALA A 71 -10.28 -10.79 14.30
C ALA A 71 -9.34 -11.78 13.58
N VAL A 72 -8.05 -11.45 13.51
CA VAL A 72 -7.02 -12.35 12.96
C VAL A 72 -6.93 -13.65 13.77
N ARG A 73 -6.90 -13.58 15.10
CA ARG A 73 -6.87 -14.78 15.95
C ARG A 73 -8.10 -15.66 15.73
N LYS A 74 -9.30 -15.08 15.64
CA LYS A 74 -10.53 -15.83 15.34
C LYS A 74 -10.43 -16.51 13.96
N PHE A 75 -9.98 -15.78 12.95
CA PHE A 75 -9.77 -16.32 11.61
C PHE A 75 -8.75 -17.45 11.59
N GLN A 76 -7.60 -17.26 12.25
CA GLN A 76 -6.55 -18.28 12.35
C GLN A 76 -7.07 -19.56 13.00
N SER A 77 -7.79 -19.44 14.11
CA SER A 77 -8.39 -20.58 14.81
C SER A 77 -9.37 -21.34 13.92
N ALA A 78 -10.26 -20.62 13.20
CA ALA A 78 -11.26 -21.20 12.32
C ALA A 78 -10.66 -21.90 11.09
N ASN A 79 -9.44 -21.52 10.68
CA ASN A 79 -8.78 -22.06 9.49
C ASN A 79 -7.59 -23.00 9.83
N GLY A 80 -7.43 -23.44 11.08
CA GLY A 80 -6.38 -24.35 11.51
C GLY A 80 -4.95 -23.79 11.38
N LEU A 81 -4.82 -22.46 11.45
CA LEU A 81 -3.54 -21.75 11.39
C LEU A 81 -2.97 -21.54 12.81
N THR A 82 -1.68 -21.22 12.89
CA THR A 82 -1.07 -20.79 14.16
C THR A 82 -1.76 -19.53 14.69
N VAL A 83 -2.36 -19.61 15.89
CA VAL A 83 -3.17 -18.53 16.49
C VAL A 83 -2.26 -17.55 17.25
N ASP A 84 -1.45 -16.80 16.52
CA ASP A 84 -0.50 -15.82 17.07
C ASP A 84 -0.97 -14.35 16.94
N GLY A 85 -2.08 -14.11 16.23
CA GLY A 85 -2.63 -12.78 15.98
C GLY A 85 -1.78 -11.95 15.01
N LYS A 86 -0.83 -12.58 14.31
CA LYS A 86 0.01 -11.94 13.29
C LYS A 86 -0.39 -12.48 11.92
N VAL A 87 -0.29 -11.63 10.92
CA VAL A 87 -0.60 -12.02 9.54
C VAL A 87 0.71 -12.18 8.77
N GLY A 88 1.27 -13.38 8.84
CA GLY A 88 2.40 -13.82 8.02
C GLY A 88 1.94 -14.45 6.71
N THR A 89 2.87 -15.03 5.95
CA THR A 89 2.61 -15.62 4.62
C THR A 89 1.45 -16.62 4.62
N GLN A 90 1.38 -17.52 5.58
CA GLN A 90 0.30 -18.52 5.66
C GLN A 90 -1.06 -17.86 5.86
N THR A 91 -1.16 -16.89 6.75
CA THR A 91 -2.40 -16.15 7.02
C THR A 91 -2.81 -15.29 5.82
N LEU A 92 -1.84 -14.63 5.15
CA LEU A 92 -2.09 -13.89 3.91
C LEU A 92 -2.64 -14.79 2.81
N THR A 93 -2.03 -15.95 2.60
CA THR A 93 -2.49 -16.94 1.62
C THR A 93 -3.90 -17.40 1.93
N ALA A 94 -4.21 -17.71 3.19
CA ALA A 94 -5.55 -18.12 3.62
C ALA A 94 -6.58 -17.00 3.45
N LEU A 95 -6.19 -15.74 3.62
CA LEU A 95 -7.02 -14.57 3.32
C LEU A 95 -7.18 -14.30 1.82
N GLY A 96 -6.46 -15.04 0.95
CA GLY A 96 -6.43 -14.77 -0.50
C GLY A 96 -5.76 -13.43 -0.83
N ILE A 97 -4.82 -13.00 0.00
CA ILE A 97 -4.03 -11.78 -0.18
C ILE A 97 -2.64 -12.19 -0.66
N GLN A 98 -2.27 -11.82 -1.88
CA GLN A 98 -0.90 -12.01 -2.35
C GLN A 98 -0.01 -10.96 -1.67
N ALA A 99 0.89 -11.41 -0.81
CA ALA A 99 1.97 -10.58 -0.30
C ALA A 99 2.94 -10.31 -1.46
N SER A 100 2.74 -9.22 -2.16
CA SER A 100 3.84 -8.63 -2.91
C SER A 100 4.87 -8.22 -1.85
N ALA A 101 6.02 -8.88 -1.85
CA ALA A 101 7.11 -8.60 -0.93
C ALA A 101 7.49 -7.12 -1.06
N SER A 102 6.97 -6.28 -0.17
CA SER A 102 7.46 -4.92 0.04
C SER A 102 8.77 -5.04 0.80
N SER A 103 9.86 -5.36 0.09
CA SER A 103 11.18 -5.06 0.58
C SER A 103 11.29 -3.54 0.71
N GLY A 104 11.40 -3.04 1.93
CA GLY A 104 11.86 -1.70 2.21
C GLY A 104 13.25 -1.53 1.57
N GLY A 105 13.31 -0.72 0.54
CA GLY A 105 14.52 -0.42 -0.20
C GLY A 105 14.18 0.67 -1.19
N THR A 106 14.60 1.89 -0.87
CA THR A 106 14.68 3.03 -1.77
C THR A 106 15.39 2.66 -3.06
N THR A 107 14.62 2.49 -4.16
CA THR A 107 15.02 2.86 -5.53
C THR A 107 13.82 2.68 -6.46
N GLY A 108 13.29 3.75 -6.98
CA GLY A 108 12.66 4.01 -8.27
C GLY A 108 11.80 2.94 -8.96
N GLY A 109 10.77 2.39 -8.28
CA GLY A 109 9.75 1.58 -8.93
C GLY A 109 8.52 1.48 -8.05
N SER A 110 7.45 2.19 -8.42
CA SER A 110 6.17 2.16 -7.70
C SER A 110 5.60 0.75 -7.70
N SER A 111 5.23 0.22 -6.54
CA SER A 111 4.62 -1.10 -6.47
C SER A 111 3.28 -1.11 -7.21
N SER A 112 2.90 -2.25 -7.80
CA SER A 112 1.59 -2.38 -8.45
C SER A 112 0.44 -2.13 -7.46
N ALA A 113 0.65 -2.39 -6.16
CA ALA A 113 -0.30 -2.09 -5.10
C ALA A 113 -0.49 -0.58 -4.91
N ASP A 114 0.60 0.20 -4.92
CA ASP A 114 0.55 1.67 -4.80
C ASP A 114 -0.12 2.29 -6.02
N VAL A 115 0.20 1.80 -7.22
CA VAL A 115 -0.47 2.24 -8.46
C VAL A 115 -1.97 1.99 -8.37
N ASN A 116 -2.38 0.79 -7.95
CA ASN A 116 -3.80 0.44 -7.82
C ASN A 116 -4.51 1.31 -6.79
N LEU A 117 -3.91 1.53 -5.63
CA LEU A 117 -4.49 2.32 -4.55
C LEU A 117 -4.66 3.79 -4.97
N LEU A 118 -3.61 4.39 -5.53
CA LEU A 118 -3.64 5.77 -6.00
C LEU A 118 -4.59 5.95 -7.20
N ALA A 119 -4.63 4.98 -8.12
CA ALA A 119 -5.54 5.03 -9.27
C ALA A 119 -7.02 4.97 -8.85
N ARG A 120 -7.36 4.19 -7.83
CA ARG A 120 -8.72 4.17 -7.26
C ARG A 120 -9.11 5.54 -6.73
N LEU A 121 -8.24 6.19 -5.96
CA LEU A 121 -8.50 7.54 -5.47
C LEU A 121 -8.65 8.55 -6.61
N ILE A 122 -7.71 8.57 -7.56
CA ILE A 122 -7.78 9.46 -8.72
C ILE A 122 -9.07 9.25 -9.52
N SER A 123 -9.47 7.99 -9.72
CA SER A 123 -10.70 7.66 -10.44
C SER A 123 -11.95 8.16 -9.70
N ALA A 124 -11.96 8.14 -8.38
CA ALA A 124 -13.08 8.61 -7.57
C ALA A 124 -13.12 10.15 -7.51
N GLU A 125 -11.97 10.80 -7.29
CA GLU A 125 -11.89 12.24 -7.02
C GLU A 125 -11.77 13.11 -8.28
N ALA A 126 -11.22 12.55 -9.37
CA ALA A 126 -10.88 13.31 -10.58
C ALA A 126 -11.51 12.74 -11.87
N ARG A 127 -12.60 11.96 -11.72
CA ARG A 127 -13.38 11.46 -12.87
C ARG A 127 -13.94 12.64 -13.66
N GLY A 128 -13.59 12.72 -14.94
CA GLY A 128 -14.01 13.83 -15.82
C GLY A 128 -13.13 15.07 -15.75
N GLU A 129 -12.07 15.06 -14.95
CA GLU A 129 -11.03 16.07 -15.00
C GLU A 129 -10.08 15.86 -16.20
N PRO A 130 -9.45 16.93 -16.72
CA PRO A 130 -8.36 16.78 -17.68
C PRO A 130 -7.28 15.86 -17.14
N TYR A 131 -6.53 15.20 -18.02
CA TYR A 131 -5.48 14.25 -17.59
C TYR A 131 -4.48 14.87 -16.62
N SER A 132 -4.04 16.11 -16.85
CA SER A 132 -3.18 16.85 -15.93
C SER A 132 -3.82 17.06 -14.55
N GLY A 133 -5.14 17.24 -14.48
CA GLY A 133 -5.89 17.33 -13.23
C GLY A 133 -5.91 15.99 -12.47
N GLN A 134 -6.04 14.88 -13.19
CA GLN A 134 -5.93 13.54 -12.61
C GLN A 134 -4.54 13.29 -12.02
N VAL A 135 -3.47 13.66 -12.75
CA VAL A 135 -2.08 13.57 -12.25
C VAL A 135 -1.88 14.48 -11.04
N ALA A 136 -2.42 15.72 -11.07
CA ALA A 136 -2.31 16.68 -9.98
C ALA A 136 -2.96 16.18 -8.68
N VAL A 137 -4.13 15.54 -8.75
CA VAL A 137 -4.77 14.91 -7.58
C VAL A 137 -3.88 13.81 -7.00
N GLY A 138 -3.28 12.97 -7.85
CA GLY A 138 -2.30 11.97 -7.40
C GLY A 138 -1.07 12.60 -6.74
N ALA A 139 -0.54 13.68 -7.33
CA ALA A 139 0.61 14.40 -6.81
C ALA A 139 0.35 15.03 -5.43
N VAL A 140 -0.86 15.58 -5.19
CA VAL A 140 -1.24 16.11 -3.87
C VAL A 140 -1.12 15.03 -2.78
N VAL A 141 -1.54 13.80 -3.04
CA VAL A 141 -1.38 12.70 -2.08
C VAL A 141 0.10 12.44 -1.77
N LEU A 142 0.94 12.44 -2.80
CA LEU A 142 2.39 12.20 -2.65
C LEU A 142 3.09 13.38 -1.96
N ASN A 143 2.62 14.60 -2.17
CA ASN A 143 3.11 15.79 -1.46
C ASN A 143 2.72 15.73 0.03
N ARG A 144 1.50 15.28 0.36
CA ARG A 144 1.09 15.05 1.75
C ARG A 144 1.98 14.04 2.46
N ILE A 145 2.38 12.94 1.81
CA ILE A 145 3.29 11.94 2.38
C ILE A 145 4.64 12.56 2.81
N LYS A 146 5.10 13.55 2.07
CA LYS A 146 6.36 14.27 2.35
C LYS A 146 6.20 15.39 3.37
N HIS A 147 4.98 15.82 3.65
CA HIS A 147 4.69 16.96 4.52
C HIS A 147 4.49 16.50 5.97
N PRO A 148 5.12 17.15 6.97
CA PRO A 148 5.13 16.68 8.37
C PRO A 148 3.76 16.67 9.06
N SER A 149 2.77 17.39 8.52
CA SER A 149 1.41 17.43 9.07
C SER A 149 0.51 16.27 8.62
N PHE A 150 1.00 15.38 7.77
CA PHE A 150 0.23 14.26 7.23
C PHE A 150 0.89 12.91 7.53
N PRO A 151 0.16 11.80 7.42
CA PRO A 151 0.75 10.48 7.47
C PRO A 151 1.82 10.28 6.38
N ASN A 152 2.89 9.58 6.72
CA ASN A 152 4.04 9.37 5.86
C ASN A 152 3.92 8.14 4.93
N THR A 153 2.72 7.64 4.70
CA THR A 153 2.44 6.51 3.82
C THR A 153 1.25 6.80 2.90
N LEU A 154 1.25 6.20 1.71
CA LEU A 154 0.18 6.37 0.72
C LEU A 154 -1.19 6.00 1.30
N SER A 155 -1.30 4.84 1.91
CA SER A 155 -2.53 4.40 2.56
C SER A 155 -2.91 5.26 3.75
N GLY A 156 -1.93 5.71 4.56
CA GLY A 156 -2.17 6.60 5.68
C GLY A 156 -2.82 7.91 5.26
N VAL A 157 -2.35 8.52 4.16
CA VAL A 157 -2.94 9.75 3.62
C VAL A 157 -4.32 9.49 3.02
N ILE A 158 -4.47 8.41 2.23
CA ILE A 158 -5.74 8.12 1.53
C ILE A 158 -6.85 7.78 2.52
N TYR A 159 -6.55 6.98 3.54
CA TYR A 159 -7.54 6.54 4.53
C TYR A 159 -7.58 7.43 5.79
N GLN A 160 -6.91 8.56 5.79
CA GLN A 160 -7.05 9.53 6.88
C GLN A 160 -8.52 9.97 7.00
N SER A 161 -9.06 9.92 8.20
CA SER A 161 -10.47 10.27 8.44
C SER A 161 -10.80 11.67 7.90
N GLY A 162 -11.83 11.76 7.05
CA GLY A 162 -12.30 13.01 6.44
C GLY A 162 -11.36 13.61 5.38
N ALA A 163 -10.31 12.89 4.95
CA ALA A 163 -9.40 13.39 3.92
C ALA A 163 -10.03 13.37 2.51
N PHE A 164 -10.84 12.35 2.23
CA PHE A 164 -11.49 12.14 0.93
C PHE A 164 -12.90 11.56 1.16
N SER A 165 -13.93 12.28 0.69
CA SER A 165 -15.32 11.85 0.84
C SER A 165 -15.66 10.59 0.06
N CYS A 166 -14.97 10.34 -1.04
CA CYS A 166 -15.17 9.16 -1.88
C CYS A 166 -14.90 7.82 -1.15
N ILE A 167 -14.18 7.85 -0.03
CA ILE A 167 -13.96 6.67 0.81
C ILE A 167 -15.26 6.26 1.53
N ASP A 168 -16.02 7.24 1.99
CA ASP A 168 -17.23 7.02 2.80
C ASP A 168 -18.49 6.83 1.95
N ASP A 169 -18.56 7.47 0.76
CA ASP A 169 -19.72 7.42 -0.13
C ASP A 169 -19.71 6.25 -1.13
N GLY A 170 -18.65 5.44 -1.12
CA GLY A 170 -18.53 4.23 -1.93
C GLY A 170 -17.95 4.44 -3.33
N GLN A 171 -17.75 5.66 -3.81
CA GLN A 171 -17.14 5.95 -5.12
C GLN A 171 -15.74 5.33 -5.28
N PHE A 172 -15.02 5.20 -4.17
CA PHE A 172 -13.71 4.55 -4.13
C PHE A 172 -13.75 3.08 -4.60
N ASN A 173 -14.90 2.43 -4.60
CA ASN A 173 -15.07 1.03 -5.01
C ASN A 173 -15.62 0.87 -6.44
N GLU A 174 -15.89 1.98 -7.12
CA GLU A 174 -16.29 1.98 -8.52
C GLU A 174 -15.17 1.49 -9.46
N PRO A 175 -15.51 1.01 -10.66
CA PRO A 175 -14.52 0.63 -11.67
C PRO A 175 -13.53 1.77 -11.96
N VAL A 176 -12.25 1.44 -11.92
CA VAL A 176 -11.16 2.40 -12.11
C VAL A 176 -10.95 2.68 -13.59
N ALA A 177 -10.95 3.95 -13.97
CA ALA A 177 -10.67 4.37 -15.33
C ALA A 177 -9.20 4.11 -15.73
N GLU A 178 -8.95 3.70 -16.98
CA GLU A 178 -7.58 3.45 -17.46
C GLU A 178 -6.71 4.72 -17.40
N SER A 179 -7.30 5.90 -17.60
CA SER A 179 -6.61 7.19 -17.44
C SER A 179 -6.09 7.39 -16.02
N ALA A 180 -6.84 6.95 -15.00
CA ALA A 180 -6.44 7.05 -13.60
C ALA A 180 -5.25 6.14 -13.27
N TYR A 181 -5.16 4.95 -13.86
CA TYR A 181 -3.96 4.10 -13.74
C TYR A 181 -2.72 4.75 -14.34
N ARG A 182 -2.86 5.38 -15.50
CA ARG A 182 -1.75 6.13 -16.13
C ARG A 182 -1.36 7.33 -15.26
N ALA A 183 -2.34 8.11 -14.80
CA ALA A 183 -2.10 9.28 -13.95
C ALA A 183 -1.44 8.90 -12.63
N ALA A 184 -1.83 7.78 -12.01
CA ALA A 184 -1.17 7.25 -10.81
C ALA A 184 0.30 6.91 -11.06
N ARG A 185 0.61 6.25 -12.18
CA ARG A 185 2.00 5.95 -12.56
C ARG A 185 2.82 7.21 -12.79
N ASP A 186 2.27 8.20 -13.50
CA ASP A 186 2.98 9.46 -13.76
C ASP A 186 3.24 10.23 -12.46
N ALA A 187 2.26 10.35 -11.57
CA ALA A 187 2.44 10.97 -10.27
C ALA A 187 3.49 10.25 -9.43
N LEU A 188 3.43 8.92 -9.34
CA LEU A 188 4.41 8.09 -8.61
C LEU A 188 5.81 8.20 -9.20
N ASN A 189 5.94 8.47 -10.50
CA ASN A 189 7.21 8.75 -11.19
C ASN A 189 7.68 10.21 -11.02
N GLY A 190 6.95 11.02 -10.23
CA GLY A 190 7.36 12.38 -9.86
C GLY A 190 6.71 13.50 -10.67
N ALA A 191 5.77 13.20 -11.56
CA ALA A 191 5.00 14.24 -12.23
C ALA A 191 4.09 14.97 -11.24
N ASP A 192 4.23 16.30 -11.14
CA ASP A 192 3.44 17.14 -10.23
C ASP A 192 2.95 18.42 -10.92
N PRO A 193 1.86 18.34 -11.67
CA PRO A 193 1.24 19.55 -12.24
C PRO A 193 0.64 20.50 -11.20
N SER A 194 0.44 20.04 -9.96
CA SER A 194 -0.10 20.88 -8.88
C SER A 194 0.90 21.90 -8.33
N GLY A 195 2.20 21.75 -8.65
CA GLY A 195 3.26 22.64 -8.18
C GLY A 195 3.54 22.54 -6.68
N GLY A 196 3.44 21.36 -6.10
CA GLY A 196 3.69 21.12 -4.67
C GLY A 196 2.46 21.31 -3.78
N ALA A 197 1.26 21.38 -4.34
CA ALA A 197 0.03 21.54 -3.57
C ALA A 197 -0.20 20.37 -2.62
N ILE A 198 -0.72 20.68 -1.42
CA ILE A 198 -1.14 19.69 -0.42
C ILE A 198 -2.66 19.69 -0.19
N TYR A 199 -3.36 20.64 -0.81
CA TYR A 199 -4.82 20.73 -0.82
C TYR A 199 -5.34 20.97 -2.23
N TYR A 200 -6.57 20.52 -2.46
CA TYR A 200 -7.35 20.93 -3.63
C TYR A 200 -8.84 20.95 -3.30
N PHE A 201 -9.60 21.70 -4.08
CA PHE A 201 -11.04 21.73 -3.95
C PHE A 201 -11.70 22.18 -5.25
N ASN A 202 -12.96 21.79 -5.43
CA ASN A 202 -13.80 22.33 -6.49
C ASN A 202 -14.52 23.59 -5.98
N PRO A 203 -14.28 24.79 -6.53
CA PRO A 203 -14.91 26.02 -6.08
C PRO A 203 -16.44 26.05 -6.27
N ALA A 204 -16.99 25.23 -7.15
CA ALA A 204 -18.45 25.14 -7.34
C ALA A 204 -19.18 24.42 -6.20
N THR A 205 -18.46 23.59 -5.43
CA THR A 205 -19.05 22.76 -4.38
C THR A 205 -18.48 23.02 -2.98
N ALA A 206 -17.32 23.68 -2.90
CA ALA A 206 -16.63 23.92 -1.63
C ALA A 206 -17.33 24.98 -0.78
N THR A 207 -17.73 24.60 0.42
CA THR A 207 -18.41 25.46 1.41
C THR A 207 -17.49 25.89 2.56
N SER A 208 -16.36 25.23 2.76
CA SER A 208 -15.43 25.53 3.85
C SER A 208 -14.69 26.84 3.63
N LYS A 209 -14.90 27.83 4.51
CA LYS A 209 -14.15 29.10 4.49
C LYS A 209 -12.64 28.89 4.65
N TRP A 210 -12.26 27.86 5.38
CA TRP A 210 -10.86 27.53 5.61
C TRP A 210 -10.15 27.15 4.30
N ILE A 211 -10.75 26.30 3.47
CA ILE A 211 -10.09 25.90 2.20
C ILE A 211 -9.98 27.07 1.23
N TRP A 212 -10.96 27.99 1.26
CA TRP A 212 -10.93 29.23 0.48
C TRP A 212 -9.82 30.21 0.90
N SER A 213 -9.35 30.13 2.16
CA SER A 213 -8.25 30.97 2.66
C SER A 213 -6.86 30.43 2.30
N ARG A 214 -6.76 29.22 1.72
CA ARG A 214 -5.46 28.64 1.36
C ARG A 214 -4.84 29.36 0.16
N PRO A 215 -3.51 29.61 0.18
CA PRO A 215 -2.81 30.20 -0.96
C PRO A 215 -2.98 29.33 -2.20
N LEU A 216 -3.54 29.93 -3.26
CA LEU A 216 -3.71 29.26 -4.55
C LEU A 216 -2.37 29.12 -5.24
N ILE A 217 -2.06 27.91 -5.73
CA ILE A 217 -0.89 27.64 -6.56
C ILE A 217 -1.30 27.60 -8.02
N VAL A 218 -2.29 26.75 -8.38
CA VAL A 218 -2.73 26.59 -9.77
C VAL A 218 -4.20 26.15 -9.82
N THR A 219 -4.85 26.44 -10.92
CA THR A 219 -6.17 25.89 -11.25
C THR A 219 -6.03 24.98 -12.46
N ILE A 220 -6.48 23.71 -12.33
CA ILE A 220 -6.47 22.73 -13.39
C ILE A 220 -7.86 22.11 -13.45
N GLY A 221 -8.49 22.18 -14.64
CA GLY A 221 -9.88 21.74 -14.78
C GLY A 221 -10.82 22.49 -13.83
N LYS A 222 -11.59 21.74 -13.06
CA LYS A 222 -12.53 22.28 -12.06
C LYS A 222 -11.89 22.47 -10.70
N HIS A 223 -10.65 22.04 -10.47
CA HIS A 223 -9.99 22.06 -9.18
C HIS A 223 -9.02 23.22 -9.01
N ARG A 224 -9.04 23.82 -7.83
CA ARG A 224 -8.03 24.77 -7.33
C ARG A 224 -7.08 24.02 -6.42
N PHE A 225 -5.78 24.09 -6.73
CA PHE A 225 -4.71 23.45 -5.97
C PHE A 225 -4.00 24.48 -5.10
N CYS A 226 -3.80 24.16 -3.81
CA CYS A 226 -3.41 25.13 -2.78
C CYS A 226 -2.33 24.55 -1.85
N SER A 227 -1.59 25.45 -1.16
CA SER A 227 -0.63 25.12 -0.11
C SER A 227 -1.24 25.24 1.29
#